data_8137f74ec14cbf6ac1c37d653a0d027a
#
_entry.id   8137f74ec14cbf6ac1c37d653a0d027a
#
_cell.length_a   1.000
_cell.length_b   1.000
_cell.length_c   1.000
_cell.angle_alpha   90.00
_cell.angle_beta   90.00
_cell.angle_gamma   90.00
#
_symmetry.space_group_name_H-M   'P 1'
#
loop_
_entity.id
_entity.type
_entity.pdbx_description
1 polymer ?
#
loop_
_entity_poly.entity_id
_entity_poly.type
_entity_poly.pdbx_seq_one_letter_code
_entity_poly.pdbx_strand_id
1 'polypeptide(L)'
;MRLCDTSGINIFLDGFIPTENLRFREESLSFKMVETADEVVADKTRHYSYPGMTKTLGGFKLTVEPGSFTDSEIIVMLGENGTGKTTFVRLLAGDTPDVETDKQQLSVSLKPQTISPKFPGTVRMLLLKQIKQAFMHPQFQTDVVKPMNLDNIIDQDVKTLSGGELQRVAIVLALGKPASVYLLDEPSS
;
A
#
# COMPACT_ATOMS: atom_id res chain seq x y z
N MET A 1 -28.18 4.64 -12.72
CA MET A 1 -27.72 6.00 -12.40
C MET A 1 -26.24 5.87 -12.11
N ARG A 2 -25.36 6.24 -13.04
CA ARG A 2 -23.90 6.23 -12.78
C ARG A 2 -23.61 7.48 -11.97
N LEU A 3 -23.35 7.30 -10.67
CA LEU A 3 -22.71 8.34 -9.88
C LEU A 3 -21.31 8.50 -10.47
N CYS A 4 -20.97 9.70 -10.90
CA CYS A 4 -19.63 10.04 -11.35
C CYS A 4 -18.68 9.74 -10.19
N ASP A 5 -17.65 8.95 -10.42
CA ASP A 5 -16.72 8.45 -9.37
C ASP A 5 -16.13 9.56 -8.49
N THR A 6 -16.02 10.77 -9.04
CA THR A 6 -15.57 11.99 -8.33
C THR A 6 -16.50 12.40 -7.19
N SER A 7 -17.82 12.20 -7.31
CA SER A 7 -18.77 12.60 -6.27
C SER A 7 -18.66 11.71 -5.04
N GLY A 8 -18.46 10.39 -5.24
CA GLY A 8 -18.29 9.44 -4.13
C GLY A 8 -17.01 9.69 -3.34
N ILE A 9 -15.92 10.02 -4.03
CA ILE A 9 -14.64 10.35 -3.40
C ILE A 9 -14.77 11.63 -2.56
N ASN A 10 -15.41 12.67 -3.10
CA ASN A 10 -15.61 13.92 -2.37
C ASN A 10 -16.47 13.72 -1.11
N ILE A 11 -17.56 12.96 -1.19
CA ILE A 11 -18.38 12.59 -0.03
C ILE A 11 -17.54 11.88 1.04
N PHE A 12 -16.69 10.95 0.63
CA PHE A 12 -15.79 10.26 1.54
C PHE A 12 -14.78 11.20 2.21
N LEU A 13 -14.20 12.12 1.44
CA LEU A 13 -13.26 13.12 1.96
C LEU A 13 -13.94 14.10 2.93
N ASP A 14 -15.14 14.55 2.61
CA ASP A 14 -15.91 15.48 3.46
C ASP A 14 -16.48 14.81 4.71
N GLY A 15 -16.56 13.47 4.71
CA GLY A 15 -17.16 12.70 5.82
C GLY A 15 -18.66 12.93 6.00
N PHE A 16 -19.36 13.43 4.96
CA PHE A 16 -20.76 13.81 5.00
C PHE A 16 -21.51 13.35 3.74
N ILE A 17 -22.64 12.68 3.91
CA ILE A 17 -23.54 12.23 2.84
C ILE A 17 -24.70 13.24 2.72
N PRO A 18 -24.70 14.12 1.70
CA PRO A 18 -25.72 15.16 1.59
C PRO A 18 -27.14 14.62 1.39
N THR A 19 -27.28 13.51 0.65
CA THR A 19 -28.58 12.90 0.34
C THR A 19 -29.30 12.33 1.57
N GLU A 20 -28.55 11.90 2.57
CA GLU A 20 -29.08 11.30 3.80
C GLU A 20 -28.92 12.22 5.01
N ASN A 21 -28.35 13.41 4.83
CA ASN A 21 -27.98 14.34 5.90
C ASN A 21 -27.19 13.63 7.02
N LEU A 22 -26.35 12.66 6.65
CA LEU A 22 -25.59 11.82 7.57
C LEU A 22 -24.12 12.23 7.57
N ARG A 23 -23.61 12.63 8.73
CA ARG A 23 -22.18 12.84 8.96
C ARG A 23 -21.60 11.61 9.63
N PHE A 24 -20.66 10.94 8.95
CA PHE A 24 -19.98 9.74 9.46
C PHE A 24 -18.55 10.01 9.94
N ARG A 25 -18.06 11.27 9.76
CA ARG A 25 -16.76 11.73 10.28
C ARG A 25 -16.90 13.20 10.69
N GLU A 26 -16.38 13.55 11.85
CA GLU A 26 -16.45 14.93 12.37
C GLU A 26 -15.55 15.89 11.60
N GLU A 27 -14.36 15.43 11.18
CA GLU A 27 -13.40 16.22 10.43
C GLU A 27 -13.30 15.75 8.97
N SER A 28 -13.26 16.71 8.04
CA SER A 28 -12.96 16.42 6.63
C SER A 28 -11.49 16.08 6.45
N LEU A 29 -11.21 15.13 5.56
CA LEU A 29 -9.83 14.84 5.14
C LEU A 29 -9.38 15.89 4.12
N SER A 30 -8.54 16.81 4.55
CA SER A 30 -7.90 17.78 3.66
C SER A 30 -6.44 17.41 3.44
N PHE A 31 -6.05 17.23 2.18
CA PHE A 31 -4.66 17.03 1.81
C PHE A 31 -4.09 18.37 1.37
N LYS A 32 -3.12 18.89 2.12
CA LYS A 32 -2.35 20.04 1.66
C LYS A 32 -1.35 19.53 0.63
N MET A 33 -1.61 19.78 -0.64
CA MET A 33 -0.58 19.69 -1.65
C MET A 33 0.38 20.86 -1.40
N VAL A 34 1.59 20.56 -0.98
CA VAL A 34 2.67 21.55 -0.99
C VAL A 34 3.09 21.68 -2.44
N GLU A 35 2.64 22.73 -3.09
CA GLU A 35 3.16 23.17 -4.40
C GLU A 35 4.59 23.68 -4.18
N THR A 36 5.55 22.77 -4.05
CA THR A 36 6.95 23.12 -4.25
C THR A 36 7.26 23.00 -5.73
N ALA A 37 6.76 23.98 -6.48
CA ALA A 37 7.21 24.21 -7.84
C ALA A 37 8.58 24.90 -7.82
N ASP A 38 9.61 24.16 -7.46
CA ASP A 38 10.97 24.54 -7.79
C ASP A 38 11.46 23.60 -8.89
N GLU A 39 11.50 24.12 -10.11
CA GLU A 39 12.06 23.45 -11.30
C GLU A 39 13.50 22.93 -11.10
N VAL A 40 14.15 23.33 -10.03
CA VAL A 40 15.52 22.91 -9.69
C VAL A 40 15.58 21.53 -9.01
N VAL A 41 14.45 20.98 -8.55
CA VAL A 41 14.39 19.66 -7.89
C VAL A 41 14.14 18.53 -8.91
N ALA A 42 13.68 18.85 -10.10
CA ALA A 42 13.36 17.86 -11.14
C ALA A 42 14.56 17.01 -11.59
N ASP A 43 15.79 17.54 -11.48
CA ASP A 43 17.00 16.86 -11.93
C ASP A 43 17.54 15.79 -10.92
N LYS A 44 16.95 15.67 -9.72
CA LYS A 44 17.36 14.68 -8.71
C LYS A 44 16.31 13.59 -8.47
N THR A 45 15.16 13.65 -9.11
CA THR A 45 14.09 12.68 -8.93
C THR A 45 14.42 11.41 -9.70
N ARG A 46 14.47 10.28 -9.00
CA ARG A 46 14.67 8.98 -9.64
C ARG A 46 13.42 8.59 -10.40
N HIS A 47 13.60 8.21 -11.66
CA HIS A 47 12.55 7.66 -12.49
C HIS A 47 12.63 6.13 -12.49
N TYR A 48 11.52 5.50 -12.24
CA TYR A 48 11.35 4.06 -12.35
C TYR A 48 10.45 3.77 -13.55
N SER A 49 10.82 2.78 -14.33
CA SER A 49 10.01 2.33 -15.46
C SER A 49 9.71 0.83 -15.33
N TYR A 50 8.58 0.41 -15.85
CA TYR A 50 8.25 -1.00 -16.01
C TYR A 50 7.86 -1.27 -17.47
N PRO A 51 8.27 -2.43 -18.02
CA PRO A 51 7.98 -2.80 -19.40
C PRO A 51 6.52 -3.20 -19.57
N GLY A 52 6.07 -3.28 -20.81
CA GLY A 52 4.81 -3.94 -21.13
C GLY A 52 4.86 -5.40 -20.72
N MET A 53 3.80 -5.86 -20.02
CA MET A 53 3.72 -7.20 -19.48
C MET A 53 2.38 -7.84 -19.84
N THR A 54 2.39 -9.15 -20.09
CA THR A 54 1.15 -9.90 -20.32
C THR A 54 1.16 -11.13 -19.43
N LYS A 55 0.06 -11.35 -18.69
CA LYS A 55 -0.16 -12.54 -17.88
C LYS A 55 -1.51 -13.17 -18.18
N THR A 56 -1.50 -14.47 -18.44
CA THR A 56 -2.72 -15.26 -18.63
C THR A 56 -2.94 -16.14 -17.41
N LEU A 57 -4.14 -16.10 -16.84
CA LEU A 57 -4.56 -16.89 -15.69
C LEU A 57 -5.87 -17.59 -16.07
N GLY A 58 -5.78 -18.83 -16.50
CA GLY A 58 -6.95 -19.56 -17.02
C GLY A 58 -7.61 -18.83 -18.19
N GLY A 59 -8.87 -18.42 -18.04
CA GLY A 59 -9.60 -17.65 -19.05
C GLY A 59 -9.39 -16.14 -18.99
N PHE A 60 -8.63 -15.62 -18.01
CA PHE A 60 -8.37 -14.19 -17.85
C PHE A 60 -6.99 -13.83 -18.42
N LYS A 61 -6.93 -12.79 -19.24
CA LYS A 61 -5.69 -12.24 -19.79
C LYS A 61 -5.54 -10.79 -19.37
N LEU A 62 -4.48 -10.51 -18.61
CA LEU A 62 -4.06 -9.15 -18.26
C LEU A 62 -2.96 -8.70 -19.22
N THR A 63 -3.15 -7.56 -19.88
CA THR A 63 -2.12 -6.86 -20.64
C THR A 63 -1.84 -5.53 -19.98
N VAL A 64 -0.60 -5.29 -19.62
CA VAL A 64 -0.10 -4.07 -18.98
C VAL A 64 0.73 -3.32 -20.01
N GLU A 65 0.39 -2.08 -20.27
CA GLU A 65 1.21 -1.20 -21.11
C GLU A 65 2.45 -0.73 -20.34
N PRO A 66 3.57 -0.45 -21.03
CA PRO A 66 4.74 0.10 -20.36
C PRO A 66 4.42 1.45 -19.70
N GLY A 67 4.98 1.69 -18.54
CA GLY A 67 4.75 2.91 -17.79
C GLY A 67 5.96 3.32 -16.93
N SER A 68 5.84 4.48 -16.31
CA SER A 68 6.88 5.02 -15.44
C SER A 68 6.27 5.78 -14.27
N PHE A 69 7.01 5.90 -13.20
CA PHE A 69 6.69 6.67 -12.01
C PHE A 69 7.97 7.24 -11.38
N THR A 70 7.81 8.19 -10.48
CA THR A 70 8.93 8.90 -9.84
C THR A 70 9.02 8.64 -8.35
N ASP A 71 10.15 9.04 -7.74
CA ASP A 71 10.28 9.05 -6.28
C ASP A 71 9.23 9.97 -5.65
N SER A 72 8.84 9.64 -4.42
CA SER A 72 7.89 10.42 -3.61
C SER A 72 6.47 10.54 -4.22
N GLU A 73 6.11 9.64 -5.10
CA GLU A 73 4.79 9.57 -5.74
C GLU A 73 3.91 8.50 -5.06
N ILE A 74 2.64 8.84 -4.81
CA ILE A 74 1.64 7.89 -4.33
C ILE A 74 0.67 7.60 -5.48
N ILE A 75 0.69 6.36 -5.95
CA ILE A 75 -0.17 5.89 -7.05
C ILE A 75 -1.28 5.02 -6.49
N VAL A 76 -2.52 5.37 -6.76
CA VAL A 76 -3.69 4.61 -6.33
C VAL A 76 -4.33 3.93 -7.54
N MET A 77 -4.47 2.61 -7.49
CA MET A 77 -5.16 1.83 -8.51
C MET A 77 -6.62 1.64 -8.14
N LEU A 78 -7.50 2.19 -8.94
CA LEU A 78 -8.95 2.05 -8.80
C LEU A 78 -9.50 1.15 -9.92
N GLY A 79 -10.52 0.37 -9.60
CA GLY A 79 -11.18 -0.50 -10.55
C GLY A 79 -12.05 -1.56 -9.88
N GLU A 80 -12.95 -2.17 -10.64
CA GLU A 80 -13.83 -3.25 -10.17
C GLU A 80 -13.04 -4.48 -9.70
N ASN A 81 -13.69 -5.35 -8.92
CA ASN A 81 -13.08 -6.61 -8.53
C ASN A 81 -12.90 -7.51 -9.76
N GLY A 82 -11.78 -8.25 -9.80
CA GLY A 82 -11.45 -9.12 -10.93
C GLY A 82 -10.77 -8.43 -12.12
N THR A 83 -10.53 -7.12 -12.10
CA THR A 83 -9.85 -6.40 -13.20
C THR A 83 -8.33 -6.63 -13.26
N GLY A 84 -7.75 -7.36 -12.29
CA GLY A 84 -6.34 -7.74 -12.32
C GLY A 84 -5.41 -6.86 -11.46
N LYS A 85 -5.93 -6.01 -10.56
CA LYS A 85 -5.13 -5.15 -9.67
C LYS A 85 -4.08 -5.95 -8.89
N THR A 86 -4.49 -6.97 -8.16
CA THR A 86 -3.59 -7.88 -7.42
C THR A 86 -2.58 -8.56 -8.33
N THR A 87 -2.99 -8.95 -9.54
CA THR A 87 -2.09 -9.56 -10.52
C THR A 87 -1.00 -8.59 -10.96
N PHE A 88 -1.38 -7.34 -11.24
CA PHE A 88 -0.43 -6.29 -11.60
C PHE A 88 0.56 -6.00 -10.47
N VAL A 89 0.09 -5.85 -9.24
CA VAL A 89 0.95 -5.66 -8.06
C VAL A 89 1.98 -6.79 -7.93
N ARG A 90 1.56 -8.06 -8.12
CA ARG A 90 2.46 -9.22 -8.07
C ARG A 90 3.44 -9.27 -9.24
N LEU A 91 3.02 -8.83 -10.43
CA LEU A 91 3.92 -8.69 -11.58
C LEU A 91 5.03 -7.69 -11.29
N LEU A 92 4.68 -6.51 -10.75
CA LEU A 92 5.66 -5.50 -10.36
C LEU A 92 6.58 -5.98 -9.24
N ALA A 93 6.07 -6.78 -8.31
CA ALA A 93 6.86 -7.37 -7.22
C ALA A 93 7.84 -8.47 -7.71
N GLY A 94 7.75 -8.90 -8.97
CA GLY A 94 8.55 -9.99 -9.50
C GLY A 94 8.17 -11.37 -8.94
N ASP A 95 6.97 -11.51 -8.37
CA ASP A 95 6.49 -12.73 -7.72
C ASP A 95 5.91 -13.76 -8.71
N THR A 96 6.12 -13.53 -10.01
CA THR A 96 5.64 -14.42 -11.09
C THR A 96 6.82 -14.92 -11.92
N PRO A 97 7.14 -16.22 -11.86
CA PRO A 97 8.34 -16.79 -12.49
C PRO A 97 8.30 -16.79 -14.04
N ASP A 98 7.16 -16.53 -14.66
CA ASP A 98 6.96 -16.74 -16.10
C ASP A 98 7.06 -15.45 -16.94
N VAL A 99 7.43 -14.33 -16.36
CA VAL A 99 7.62 -13.08 -17.09
C VAL A 99 9.10 -12.75 -17.11
N GLU A 100 9.74 -12.88 -18.28
CA GLU A 100 11.07 -12.31 -18.53
C GLU A 100 10.93 -10.78 -18.48
N THR A 101 10.95 -10.23 -17.30
CA THR A 101 11.15 -8.79 -17.11
C THR A 101 12.67 -8.56 -17.18
N ASP A 102 13.10 -7.71 -18.09
CA ASP A 102 14.42 -7.08 -17.99
C ASP A 102 14.50 -6.51 -16.55
N LYS A 103 15.38 -7.13 -15.77
CA LYS A 103 15.52 -6.87 -14.34
C LYS A 103 16.11 -5.48 -14.11
N GLN A 104 15.35 -4.44 -14.32
CA GLN A 104 15.54 -3.26 -13.49
C GLN A 104 15.16 -3.69 -12.08
N GLN A 105 16.16 -3.91 -11.26
CA GLN A 105 16.01 -4.40 -9.89
C GLN A 105 15.33 -3.32 -9.03
N LEU A 106 14.02 -3.20 -9.18
CA LEU A 106 13.22 -2.44 -8.22
C LEU A 106 13.31 -3.19 -6.88
N SER A 107 13.84 -2.52 -5.89
CA SER A 107 13.74 -3.01 -4.52
C SER A 107 12.29 -2.81 -4.07
N VAL A 108 11.52 -3.88 -4.00
CA VAL A 108 10.08 -3.85 -3.72
C VAL A 108 9.79 -4.43 -2.35
N SER A 109 8.98 -3.72 -1.57
CA SER A 109 8.33 -4.26 -0.38
C SER A 109 6.84 -4.44 -0.66
N LEU A 110 6.37 -5.69 -0.58
CA LEU A 110 4.99 -6.06 -0.85
C LEU A 110 4.23 -6.38 0.44
N LYS A 111 3.06 -5.74 0.63
CA LYS A 111 2.01 -6.18 1.54
C LYS A 111 0.97 -6.95 0.73
N PRO A 112 0.85 -8.27 0.87
CA PRO A 112 -0.12 -9.06 0.13
C PRO A 112 -1.54 -8.82 0.65
N GLN A 113 -2.55 -9.09 -0.18
CA GLN A 113 -3.96 -9.02 0.19
C GLN A 113 -4.29 -9.96 1.36
N THR A 114 -3.86 -11.22 1.26
CA THR A 114 -4.13 -12.24 2.29
C THR A 114 -2.91 -12.47 3.16
N ILE A 115 -3.08 -12.40 4.47
CA ILE A 115 -2.03 -12.58 5.46
C ILE A 115 -2.38 -13.80 6.33
N SER A 116 -1.44 -14.72 6.43
CA SER A 116 -1.58 -15.88 7.30
C SER A 116 -0.78 -15.67 8.60
N PRO A 117 -1.40 -15.79 9.78
CA PRO A 117 -0.73 -15.61 11.06
C PRO A 117 0.10 -16.86 11.42
N LYS A 118 1.21 -17.10 10.69
CA LYS A 118 2.06 -18.29 10.88
C LYS A 118 3.16 -18.09 11.92
N PHE A 119 3.42 -16.84 12.33
CA PHE A 119 4.52 -16.58 13.25
C PHE A 119 4.17 -17.00 14.68
N PRO A 120 4.98 -17.86 15.32
CA PRO A 120 4.81 -18.21 16.72
C PRO A 120 5.45 -17.15 17.62
N GLY A 121 4.63 -16.36 18.30
CA GLY A 121 5.08 -15.32 19.21
C GLY A 121 4.34 -14.00 19.06
N THR A 122 4.77 -13.01 19.81
CA THR A 122 4.11 -11.70 19.87
C THR A 122 4.42 -10.82 18.67
N VAL A 123 3.57 -9.80 18.47
CA VAL A 123 3.77 -8.78 17.43
C VAL A 123 5.15 -8.11 17.61
N ARG A 124 5.53 -7.78 18.83
CA ARG A 124 6.85 -7.21 19.17
C ARG A 124 8.00 -8.08 18.65
N MET A 125 7.93 -9.39 18.92
CA MET A 125 8.94 -10.33 18.46
C MET A 125 9.01 -10.41 16.94
N LEU A 126 7.85 -10.36 16.27
CA LEU A 126 7.77 -10.36 14.82
C LEU A 126 8.42 -9.11 14.23
N LEU A 127 8.07 -7.92 14.74
CA LEU A 127 8.63 -6.65 14.28
C LEU A 127 10.14 -6.58 14.51
N LEU A 128 10.61 -6.96 15.69
CA LEU A 128 12.04 -7.01 16.00
C LEU A 128 12.80 -8.02 15.13
N LYS A 129 12.18 -9.12 14.73
CA LYS A 129 12.81 -10.12 13.86
C LYS A 129 12.90 -9.64 12.42
N GLN A 130 11.86 -8.98 11.91
CA GLN A 130 11.73 -8.66 10.48
C GLN A 130 12.26 -7.27 10.12
N ILE A 131 12.03 -6.28 10.98
CA ILE A 131 12.29 -4.86 10.71
C ILE A 131 12.97 -4.15 11.89
N LYS A 132 13.88 -4.82 12.58
CA LYS A 132 14.51 -4.32 13.81
C LYS A 132 15.01 -2.87 13.69
N GLN A 133 15.74 -2.56 12.62
CA GLN A 133 16.33 -1.22 12.46
C GLN A 133 15.25 -0.13 12.35
N ALA A 134 14.23 -0.34 11.52
CA ALA A 134 13.13 0.59 11.39
C ALA A 134 12.32 0.66 12.69
N PHE A 135 11.99 -0.47 13.29
CA PHE A 135 11.19 -0.53 14.51
C PHE A 135 11.85 0.17 15.71
N MET A 136 13.17 0.16 15.80
CA MET A 136 13.92 0.87 16.86
C MET A 136 14.10 2.36 16.57
N HIS A 137 13.77 2.84 15.37
CA HIS A 137 13.95 4.24 15.00
C HIS A 137 12.80 5.10 15.53
N PRO A 138 13.08 6.18 16.29
CA PRO A 138 12.04 7.01 16.93
C PRO A 138 11.03 7.61 15.94
N GLN A 139 11.50 8.05 14.78
CA GLN A 139 10.63 8.60 13.74
C GLN A 139 9.66 7.54 13.21
N PHE A 140 10.11 6.33 12.94
CA PHE A 140 9.25 5.24 12.49
C PHE A 140 8.17 4.88 13.53
N GLN A 141 8.51 4.93 14.81
CA GLN A 141 7.54 4.76 15.89
C GLN A 141 6.45 5.83 15.85
N THR A 142 6.84 7.09 15.63
CA THR A 142 5.90 8.22 15.63
C THR A 142 5.05 8.25 14.35
N ASP A 143 5.67 8.02 13.18
CA ASP A 143 5.03 8.26 11.90
C ASP A 143 4.27 7.03 11.38
N VAL A 144 4.62 5.83 11.83
CA VAL A 144 4.04 4.58 11.33
C VAL A 144 3.38 3.75 12.43
N VAL A 145 4.12 3.40 13.50
CA VAL A 145 3.62 2.45 14.51
C VAL A 145 2.46 3.04 15.32
N LYS A 146 2.59 4.27 15.80
CA LYS A 146 1.54 4.96 16.58
C LYS A 146 0.26 5.20 15.79
N PRO A 147 0.29 5.77 14.56
CA PRO A 147 -0.94 5.94 13.77
C PRO A 147 -1.66 4.63 13.45
N MET A 148 -0.93 3.53 13.36
CA MET A 148 -1.50 2.18 13.19
C MET A 148 -2.05 1.58 14.49
N ASN A 149 -1.99 2.29 15.63
CA ASN A 149 -2.49 1.83 16.94
C ASN A 149 -1.99 0.44 17.33
N LEU A 150 -0.70 0.15 17.10
CA LEU A 150 -0.12 -1.13 17.45
C LEU A 150 0.19 -1.28 18.96
N ASP A 151 0.26 -0.18 19.70
CA ASP A 151 0.60 -0.19 21.14
C ASP A 151 -0.29 -1.15 21.94
N ASN A 152 -1.58 -1.22 21.60
CA ASN A 152 -2.56 -2.05 22.30
C ASN A 152 -2.43 -3.57 21.98
N ILE A 153 -1.74 -3.92 20.93
CA ILE A 153 -1.62 -5.31 20.45
C ILE A 153 -0.17 -5.79 20.37
N ILE A 154 0.78 -4.93 20.74
CA ILE A 154 2.21 -5.18 20.54
C ILE A 154 2.71 -6.43 21.28
N ASP A 155 2.12 -6.76 22.41
CA ASP A 155 2.49 -7.92 23.23
C ASP A 155 1.52 -9.10 23.07
N GLN A 156 0.52 -9.00 22.17
CA GLN A 156 -0.39 -10.09 21.83
C GLN A 156 0.29 -11.09 20.88
N ASP A 157 -0.15 -12.35 20.94
CA ASP A 157 0.29 -13.38 20.02
C ASP A 157 -0.28 -13.11 18.62
N VAL A 158 0.57 -13.20 17.59
CA VAL A 158 0.18 -12.95 16.19
C VAL A 158 -0.99 -13.83 15.73
N LYS A 159 -1.10 -15.03 16.28
CA LYS A 159 -2.17 -15.98 15.93
C LYS A 159 -3.54 -15.59 16.48
N THR A 160 -3.60 -14.75 17.50
CA THR A 160 -4.84 -14.33 18.15
C THR A 160 -5.37 -13.00 17.62
N LEU A 161 -4.64 -12.36 16.72
CA LEU A 161 -5.04 -11.09 16.12
C LEU A 161 -6.28 -11.25 15.24
N SER A 162 -7.15 -10.25 15.31
CA SER A 162 -8.25 -10.07 14.35
C SER A 162 -7.70 -9.75 12.94
N GLY A 163 -8.53 -9.92 11.91
CA GLY A 163 -8.13 -9.63 10.53
C GLY A 163 -7.61 -8.19 10.36
N GLY A 164 -8.30 -7.20 10.91
CA GLY A 164 -7.88 -5.80 10.82
C GLY A 164 -6.59 -5.50 11.59
N GLU A 165 -6.37 -6.12 12.75
CA GLU A 165 -5.11 -6.00 13.49
C GLU A 165 -3.94 -6.60 12.71
N LEU A 166 -4.17 -7.77 12.12
CA LEU A 166 -3.16 -8.44 11.29
C LEU A 166 -2.81 -7.62 10.04
N GLN A 167 -3.80 -6.95 9.42
CA GLN A 167 -3.57 -6.02 8.32
C GLN A 167 -2.70 -4.84 8.75
N ARG A 168 -2.98 -4.21 9.90
CA ARG A 168 -2.16 -3.11 10.43
C ARG A 168 -0.71 -3.54 10.68
N VAL A 169 -0.50 -4.70 11.30
CA VAL A 169 0.84 -5.28 11.50
C VAL A 169 1.54 -5.50 10.16
N ALA A 170 0.85 -6.00 9.15
CA ALA A 170 1.42 -6.24 7.83
C ALA A 170 1.79 -4.95 7.08
N ILE A 171 1.01 -3.88 7.23
CA ILE A 171 1.37 -2.56 6.69
C ILE A 171 2.67 -2.08 7.34
N VAL A 172 2.77 -2.13 8.67
CA VAL A 172 3.98 -1.71 9.39
C VAL A 172 5.19 -2.55 8.97
N LEU A 173 5.02 -3.87 8.81
CA LEU A 173 6.09 -4.74 8.30
C LEU A 173 6.52 -4.37 6.88
N ALA A 174 5.57 -4.05 6.01
CA ALA A 174 5.89 -3.67 4.64
C ALA A 174 6.65 -2.33 4.60
N LEU A 175 6.17 -1.32 5.35
CA LEU A 175 6.80 0.00 5.41
C LEU A 175 8.14 0.01 6.14
N GLY A 176 8.37 -0.92 7.06
CA GLY A 176 9.63 -1.03 7.80
C GLY A 176 10.76 -1.73 7.05
N LYS A 177 10.50 -2.34 5.89
CA LYS A 177 11.52 -2.93 5.05
C LYS A 177 12.16 -1.86 4.17
N PRO A 178 13.49 -1.85 4.02
CA PRO A 178 14.14 -0.94 3.08
C PRO A 178 13.76 -1.32 1.64
N ALA A 179 13.09 -0.42 0.93
CA ALA A 179 12.65 -0.61 -0.45
C ALA A 179 12.54 0.72 -1.18
N SER A 180 12.68 0.70 -2.51
CA SER A 180 12.44 1.85 -3.37
C SER A 180 10.96 2.00 -3.72
N VAL A 181 10.22 0.89 -3.73
CA VAL A 181 8.80 0.84 -4.08
C VAL A 181 8.03 0.04 -3.04
N TYR A 182 6.96 0.60 -2.53
CA TYR A 182 6.06 -0.06 -1.58
C TYR A 182 4.74 -0.39 -2.27
N LEU A 183 4.43 -1.66 -2.37
CA LEU A 183 3.20 -2.16 -2.98
C LEU A 183 2.24 -2.64 -1.89
N LEU A 184 1.08 -2.01 -1.79
CA LEU A 184 0.06 -2.36 -0.81
C LEU A 184 -1.19 -2.86 -1.53
N ASP A 185 -1.50 -4.14 -1.41
CA ASP A 185 -2.69 -4.75 -2.01
C ASP A 185 -3.83 -4.74 -1.01
N GLU A 186 -4.90 -3.99 -1.31
CA GLU A 186 -6.07 -3.79 -0.45
C GLU A 186 -5.70 -3.46 1.01
N PRO A 187 -5.06 -2.31 1.29
CA PRO A 187 -4.58 -1.99 2.64
C PRO A 187 -5.69 -1.73 3.65
N SER A 188 -6.91 -1.45 3.20
CA SER A 188 -8.06 -1.10 4.04
C SER A 188 -9.08 -2.22 4.24
N SER A 189 -8.81 -3.42 3.75
CA SER A 189 -9.71 -4.59 3.88
C SER A 189 -9.56 -5.30 5.22
#